data_dc8923e5030bf41b52d2f9ce57d4ad5d
#
_entry.id   dc8923e5030bf41b52d2f9ce57d4ad5d
#
_cell.length_a   1.000
_cell.length_b   1.000
_cell.length_c   1.000
_cell.angle_alpha   90.00
_cell.angle_beta   90.00
_cell.angle_gamma   90.00
#
_symmetry.space_group_name_H-M   'P 1'
#
loop_
_entity.id
_entity.type
_entity.pdbx_description
1 polymer ?
#
loop_
_entity_poly.entity_id
_entity_poly.type
_entity_poly.pdbx_seq_one_letter_code
_entity_poly.pdbx_strand_id
1 'polypeptide(L)'
;LGDVFEAHFCRGVDVVLDYLWGTSARALLVRAATALPDAYPLCFAQIGSIGGDALELPGAALRASAITLMGSGIDSVPLPRLLKTVEEVLHAAIPARLQIATHTAPLADIASQWANAEGRSRTVLMT
;
A
#
# COMPACT_ATOMS: atom_id res chain seq x y z
N LEU A 1 -15.02 -5.42 9.74
CA LEU A 1 -14.16 -4.93 8.65
C LEU A 1 -14.83 -5.18 7.28
N GLY A 2 -15.41 -6.39 7.06
CA GLY A 2 -16.05 -6.76 5.78
C GLY A 2 -17.16 -5.81 5.34
N ASP A 3 -18.07 -5.48 6.22
CA ASP A 3 -19.26 -4.66 5.91
C ASP A 3 -18.92 -3.21 5.52
N VAL A 4 -17.85 -2.66 6.10
CA VAL A 4 -17.37 -1.31 5.75
C VAL A 4 -16.83 -1.29 4.31
N PHE A 5 -16.02 -2.26 3.94
CA PHE A 5 -15.46 -2.34 2.59
C PHE A 5 -16.54 -2.65 1.54
N GLU A 6 -17.53 -3.48 1.87
CA GLU A 6 -18.66 -3.78 0.99
C GLU A 6 -19.39 -2.51 0.57
N ALA A 7 -19.70 -1.63 1.52
CA ALA A 7 -20.37 -0.35 1.23
C ALA A 7 -19.56 0.57 0.31
N HIS A 8 -18.21 0.46 0.33
CA HIS A 8 -17.36 1.17 -0.62
C HIS A 8 -17.38 0.53 -2.01
N PHE A 9 -17.23 -0.79 -2.08
CA PHE A 9 -17.22 -1.51 -3.35
C PHE A 9 -18.54 -1.39 -4.10
N CYS A 10 -19.69 -1.45 -3.42
CA CYS A 10 -21.00 -1.26 -4.06
C CYS A 10 -21.15 0.09 -4.77
N ARG A 11 -20.38 1.11 -4.36
CA ARG A 11 -20.36 2.44 -5.00
C ARG A 11 -19.33 2.59 -6.12
N GLY A 12 -18.52 1.54 -6.32
CA GLY A 12 -17.39 1.55 -7.24
C GLY A 12 -16.09 2.00 -6.56
N VAL A 13 -15.03 1.24 -6.78
CA VAL A 13 -13.66 1.56 -6.35
C VAL A 13 -12.76 1.27 -7.54
N ASP A 14 -12.10 2.30 -8.06
CA ASP A 14 -11.23 2.17 -9.25
C ASP A 14 -9.87 1.60 -8.92
N VAL A 15 -9.32 1.96 -7.73
CA VAL A 15 -7.96 1.57 -7.34
C VAL A 15 -7.92 1.20 -5.86
N VAL A 16 -7.24 0.10 -5.56
CA VAL A 16 -6.81 -0.27 -4.20
C VAL A 16 -5.29 -0.26 -4.15
N LEU A 17 -4.71 0.50 -3.22
CA LEU A 17 -3.28 0.52 -2.91
C LEU A 17 -3.05 -0.33 -1.66
N ASP A 18 -2.47 -1.51 -1.84
CA ASP A 18 -2.30 -2.49 -0.76
C ASP A 18 -0.85 -2.57 -0.28
N TYR A 19 -0.64 -2.17 0.97
CA TYR A 19 0.65 -2.29 1.67
C TYR A 19 0.72 -3.48 2.63
N LEU A 20 -0.39 -4.20 2.79
CA LEU A 20 -0.51 -5.23 3.81
C LEU A 20 -0.31 -6.64 3.26
N TRP A 21 -0.92 -6.94 2.11
CA TRP A 21 -0.99 -8.27 1.53
C TRP A 21 -1.64 -9.30 2.48
N GLY A 22 -1.34 -10.60 2.31
CA GLY A 22 -1.80 -11.65 3.22
C GLY A 22 -3.32 -11.77 3.34
N THR A 23 -3.80 -12.03 4.54
CA THR A 23 -5.22 -12.29 4.82
C THR A 23 -6.12 -11.09 4.58
N SER A 24 -5.62 -9.86 4.78
CA SER A 24 -6.37 -8.63 4.53
C SER A 24 -6.61 -8.40 3.04
N ALA A 25 -5.59 -8.57 2.21
CA ALA A 25 -5.70 -8.46 0.75
C ALA A 25 -6.64 -9.54 0.18
N ARG A 26 -6.52 -10.79 0.69
CA ARG A 26 -7.44 -11.86 0.32
C ARG A 26 -8.90 -11.48 0.61
N ALA A 27 -9.17 -10.96 1.80
CA ALA A 27 -10.52 -10.55 2.19
C ALA A 27 -11.06 -9.43 1.29
N LEU A 28 -10.21 -8.43 0.96
CA LEU A 28 -10.56 -7.33 0.07
C LEU A 28 -10.85 -7.82 -1.35
N LEU A 29 -9.98 -8.64 -1.94
CA LEU A 29 -10.14 -9.17 -3.29
C LEU A 29 -11.40 -10.02 -3.45
N VAL A 30 -11.66 -10.92 -2.48
CA VAL A 30 -12.86 -11.74 -2.50
C VAL A 30 -14.12 -10.88 -2.35
N ARG A 31 -14.09 -9.88 -1.46
CA ARG A 31 -15.22 -8.99 -1.25
C ARG A 31 -15.45 -8.08 -2.47
N ALA A 32 -14.39 -7.55 -3.07
CA ALA A 32 -14.49 -6.75 -4.29
C ALA A 32 -15.13 -7.54 -5.43
N ALA A 33 -14.71 -8.80 -5.61
CA ALA A 33 -15.26 -9.67 -6.67
C ALA A 33 -16.76 -9.97 -6.50
N THR A 34 -17.33 -9.79 -5.31
CA THR A 34 -18.75 -10.05 -5.02
C THR A 34 -19.60 -8.81 -4.87
N ALA A 35 -18.99 -7.65 -4.55
CA ALA A 35 -19.70 -6.42 -4.22
C ALA A 35 -19.60 -5.34 -5.31
N LEU A 36 -18.58 -5.40 -6.17
CA LEU A 36 -18.49 -4.47 -7.31
C LEU A 36 -19.60 -4.75 -8.33
N PRO A 37 -20.08 -3.72 -9.03
CA PRO A 37 -20.96 -3.91 -10.18
C PRO A 37 -20.34 -4.83 -11.24
N ASP A 38 -21.17 -5.47 -12.04
CA ASP A 38 -20.71 -6.37 -13.11
C ASP A 38 -19.73 -5.64 -14.06
N ALA A 39 -18.63 -6.31 -14.36
CA ALA A 39 -17.56 -5.82 -15.22
C ALA A 39 -16.94 -4.46 -14.79
N TYR A 40 -17.11 -4.05 -13.53
CA TYR A 40 -16.50 -2.83 -13.01
C TYR A 40 -14.97 -3.02 -12.89
N PRO A 41 -14.16 -2.20 -13.57
CA PRO A 41 -12.71 -2.37 -13.57
C PRO A 41 -12.12 -1.90 -12.24
N LEU A 42 -11.45 -2.79 -11.54
CA LEU A 42 -10.67 -2.48 -10.33
C LEU A 42 -9.20 -2.77 -10.58
N CYS A 43 -8.33 -1.77 -10.38
CA CYS A 43 -6.89 -1.97 -10.29
C CYS A 43 -6.49 -2.22 -8.84
N PHE A 44 -6.04 -3.44 -8.52
CA PHE A 44 -5.51 -3.79 -7.20
C PHE A 44 -3.97 -3.81 -7.27
N ALA A 45 -3.33 -2.77 -6.72
CA ALA A 45 -1.88 -2.62 -6.72
C ALA A 45 -1.28 -3.13 -5.39
N GLN A 46 -0.57 -4.24 -5.44
CA GLN A 46 0.20 -4.78 -4.34
C GLN A 46 1.52 -4.01 -4.22
N ILE A 47 1.77 -3.37 -3.07
CA ILE A 47 2.93 -2.49 -2.82
C ILE A 47 3.78 -3.02 -1.66
N GLY A 48 3.17 -3.63 -0.66
CA GLY A 48 3.87 -4.13 0.51
C GLY A 48 3.25 -5.41 1.08
N SER A 49 3.97 -6.06 2.01
CA SER A 49 3.59 -7.34 2.59
C SER A 49 3.69 -7.36 4.12
N ILE A 50 3.35 -6.24 4.77
CA ILE A 50 3.41 -6.12 6.25
C ILE A 50 2.51 -7.15 6.94
N GLY A 51 1.40 -7.54 6.32
CA GLY A 51 0.44 -8.49 6.85
C GLY A 51 0.67 -9.95 6.44
N GLY A 52 1.72 -10.24 5.64
CA GLY A 52 2.11 -11.58 5.21
C GLY A 52 2.64 -11.61 3.78
N ASP A 53 3.50 -12.59 3.48
CA ASP A 53 4.21 -12.70 2.20
C ASP A 53 3.39 -13.41 1.12
N ALA A 54 2.35 -14.14 1.51
CA ALA A 54 1.53 -14.94 0.60
C ALA A 54 0.04 -14.84 0.95
N LEU A 55 -0.80 -15.07 -0.05
CA LEU A 55 -2.23 -15.27 0.14
C LEU A 55 -2.75 -16.38 -0.79
N GLU A 56 -3.78 -17.08 -0.34
CA GLU A 56 -4.55 -17.99 -1.17
C GLU A 56 -5.75 -17.24 -1.76
N LEU A 57 -5.76 -17.06 -3.08
CA LEU A 57 -6.86 -16.40 -3.79
C LEU A 57 -7.64 -17.41 -4.61
N PRO A 58 -8.95 -17.58 -4.37
CA PRO A 58 -9.77 -18.41 -5.23
C PRO A 58 -9.77 -17.89 -6.67
N GLY A 59 -9.38 -18.72 -7.63
CA GLY A 59 -9.36 -18.31 -9.05
C GLY A 59 -10.75 -17.87 -9.57
N ALA A 60 -11.82 -18.32 -8.91
CA ALA A 60 -13.17 -17.85 -9.19
C ALA A 60 -13.35 -16.35 -8.95
N ALA A 61 -12.70 -15.76 -7.94
CA ALA A 61 -12.77 -14.33 -7.67
C ALA A 61 -12.26 -13.50 -8.85
N LEU A 62 -11.18 -13.93 -9.48
CA LEU A 62 -10.64 -13.23 -10.67
C LEU A 62 -11.48 -13.46 -11.91
N ARG A 63 -12.01 -14.70 -12.12
CA ARG A 63 -12.83 -14.99 -13.30
C ARG A 63 -14.21 -14.32 -13.26
N ALA A 64 -14.74 -14.07 -12.06
CA ALA A 64 -16.07 -13.46 -11.87
C ALA A 64 -16.03 -11.94 -11.76
N SER A 65 -14.88 -11.30 -12.01
CA SER A 65 -14.72 -9.86 -11.85
C SER A 65 -13.80 -9.27 -12.91
N ALA A 66 -13.79 -7.94 -13.04
CA ALA A 66 -12.83 -7.20 -13.87
C ALA A 66 -11.64 -6.68 -13.04
N ILE A 67 -11.22 -7.43 -12.03
CA ILE A 67 -10.07 -7.06 -11.19
C ILE A 67 -8.76 -7.30 -11.95
N THR A 68 -7.94 -6.27 -12.05
CA THR A 68 -6.55 -6.38 -12.48
C THR A 68 -5.65 -6.35 -11.24
N LEU A 69 -4.93 -7.44 -11.01
CA LEU A 69 -3.95 -7.54 -9.93
C LEU A 69 -2.56 -7.23 -10.49
N MET A 70 -1.87 -6.25 -9.91
CA MET A 70 -0.52 -5.87 -10.31
C MET A 70 0.39 -5.63 -9.11
N GLY A 71 1.68 -5.86 -9.30
CA GLY A 71 2.70 -5.49 -8.34
C GLY A 71 3.24 -4.08 -8.62
N SER A 72 3.62 -3.37 -7.57
CA SER A 72 4.30 -2.09 -7.64
C SER A 72 5.47 -2.06 -6.64
N GLY A 73 6.69 -1.99 -7.14
CA GLY A 73 7.92 -1.94 -6.35
C GLY A 73 9.02 -1.21 -7.12
N ILE A 74 10.16 -1.03 -6.48
CA ILE A 74 11.31 -0.33 -7.10
C ILE A 74 11.70 -0.96 -8.44
N ASP A 75 11.74 -2.30 -8.49
CA ASP A 75 12.14 -3.04 -9.67
C ASP A 75 11.04 -3.16 -10.75
N SER A 76 9.83 -2.69 -10.45
CA SER A 76 8.70 -2.72 -11.40
C SER A 76 8.72 -1.57 -12.41
N VAL A 77 9.62 -0.60 -12.25
CA VAL A 77 9.75 0.56 -13.13
C VAL A 77 11.20 0.80 -13.53
N PRO A 78 11.46 1.29 -14.76
CA PRO A 78 12.83 1.64 -15.18
C PRO A 78 13.42 2.73 -14.29
N LEU A 79 14.72 2.60 -13.95
CA LEU A 79 15.43 3.54 -13.08
C LEU A 79 15.25 5.02 -13.45
N PRO A 80 15.34 5.45 -14.73
CA PRO A 80 15.14 6.85 -15.09
C PRO A 80 13.74 7.37 -14.70
N ARG A 81 12.71 6.53 -14.83
CA ARG A 81 11.34 6.87 -14.44
C ARG A 81 11.20 6.96 -12.92
N LEU A 82 11.84 6.02 -12.21
CA LEU A 82 11.86 6.04 -10.74
C LEU A 82 12.50 7.33 -10.22
N LEU A 83 13.68 7.70 -10.73
CA LEU A 83 14.37 8.93 -10.33
C LEU A 83 13.53 10.17 -10.58
N LYS A 84 12.89 10.26 -11.76
CA LYS A 84 11.99 11.36 -12.08
C LYS A 84 10.80 11.43 -11.13
N THR A 85 10.18 10.30 -10.81
CA THR A 85 9.07 10.24 -9.86
C THR A 85 9.49 10.67 -8.45
N VAL A 86 10.68 10.26 -8.00
CA VAL A 86 11.24 10.70 -6.70
C VAL A 86 11.44 12.21 -6.68
N GLU A 87 12.01 12.78 -7.74
CA GLU A 87 12.16 14.23 -7.89
C GLU A 87 10.81 14.96 -7.82
N GLU A 88 9.80 14.48 -8.56
CA GLU A 88 8.44 15.04 -8.57
C GLU A 88 7.80 14.99 -7.17
N VAL A 89 7.97 13.88 -6.43
CA VAL A 89 7.47 13.76 -5.05
C VAL A 89 8.16 14.75 -4.11
N LEU A 90 9.49 14.88 -4.20
CA LEU A 90 10.24 15.84 -3.38
C LEU A 90 9.80 17.28 -3.67
N HIS A 91 9.60 17.65 -4.93
CA HIS A 91 9.09 18.97 -5.30
C HIS A 91 7.65 19.20 -4.82
N ALA A 92 6.80 18.16 -4.82
CA ALA A 92 5.42 18.25 -4.36
C ALA A 92 5.29 18.28 -2.84
N ALA A 93 6.30 17.81 -2.09
CA ALA A 93 6.22 17.62 -0.64
C ALA A 93 5.89 18.93 0.11
N ILE A 94 6.53 20.03 -0.25
CA ILE A 94 6.33 21.35 0.40
C ILE A 94 4.96 21.94 0.04
N PRO A 95 4.59 22.13 -1.24
CA PRO A 95 3.30 22.71 -1.58
C PRO A 95 2.10 21.85 -1.16
N ALA A 96 2.25 20.52 -1.17
CA ALA A 96 1.23 19.59 -0.68
C ALA A 96 1.20 19.46 0.84
N ARG A 97 2.13 20.11 1.57
CA ARG A 97 2.27 20.03 3.02
C ARG A 97 2.34 18.59 3.54
N LEU A 98 3.08 17.73 2.82
CA LEU A 98 3.27 16.36 3.26
C LEU A 98 4.06 16.36 4.57
N GLN A 99 3.51 15.70 5.58
CA GLN A 99 4.13 15.61 6.90
C GLN A 99 4.19 14.15 7.35
N ILE A 100 5.33 13.79 7.92
CA ILE A 100 5.54 12.50 8.58
C ILE A 100 5.90 12.83 10.03
N ALA A 101 5.24 12.18 10.99
CA ALA A 101 5.61 12.31 12.39
C ALA A 101 7.03 11.78 12.59
N THR A 102 7.93 12.65 13.06
CA THR A 102 9.32 12.31 13.31
C THR A 102 9.69 12.46 14.78
N HIS A 103 10.63 11.64 15.24
CA HIS A 103 11.34 11.76 16.49
C HIS A 103 12.84 11.85 16.19
N THR A 104 13.52 12.83 16.74
CA THR A 104 14.96 13.01 16.53
C THR A 104 15.76 12.42 17.69
N ALA A 105 16.86 11.75 17.38
CA ALA A 105 17.79 11.21 18.36
C ALA A 105 19.24 11.37 17.88
N PRO A 106 20.24 11.46 18.79
CA PRO A 106 21.64 11.45 18.41
C PRO A 106 22.02 10.15 17.67
N LEU A 107 22.90 10.24 16.67
CA LEU A 107 23.42 9.07 15.97
C LEU A 107 24.11 8.09 16.92
N ALA A 108 24.73 8.60 17.99
CA ALA A 108 25.37 7.77 19.02
C ALA A 108 24.40 6.78 19.71
N ASP A 109 23.11 7.09 19.71
CA ASP A 109 22.07 6.29 20.35
C ASP A 109 21.43 5.24 19.42
N ILE A 110 21.99 5.03 18.22
CA ILE A 110 21.42 4.17 17.16
C ILE A 110 21.02 2.79 17.67
N ALA A 111 21.83 2.15 18.50
CA ALA A 111 21.57 0.82 18.99
C ALA A 111 20.28 0.73 19.83
N SER A 112 20.07 1.70 20.71
CA SER A 112 18.87 1.77 21.55
C SER A 112 17.64 2.19 20.76
N GLN A 113 17.80 3.12 19.82
CA GLN A 113 16.72 3.60 18.96
C GLN A 113 16.25 2.53 17.96
N TRP A 114 17.17 1.72 17.45
CA TRP A 114 16.83 0.61 16.55
C TRP A 114 15.98 -0.47 17.22
N ALA A 115 16.34 -0.81 18.45
CA ALA A 115 15.59 -1.80 19.25
C ALA A 115 14.16 -1.33 19.59
N ASN A 116 13.93 -0.02 19.66
CA ASN A 116 12.66 0.61 20.05
C ASN A 116 11.90 1.23 18.85
N ALA A 117 12.24 0.86 17.63
CA ALA A 117 11.67 1.44 16.39
C ALA A 117 10.17 1.12 16.14
N GLU A 118 9.48 0.50 17.09
CA GLU A 118 8.06 0.24 17.06
C GLU A 118 7.27 1.50 17.43
N GLY A 119 6.93 2.31 16.44
CA GLY A 119 6.19 3.54 16.70
C GLY A 119 5.48 4.11 15.48
N ARG A 120 4.56 5.04 15.74
CA ARG A 120 3.85 5.82 14.70
C ARG A 120 4.71 6.94 14.11
N SER A 121 5.89 7.20 14.68
CA SER A 121 6.82 8.23 14.23
C SER A 121 8.08 7.61 13.62
N ARG A 122 8.69 8.31 12.68
CA ARG A 122 10.00 7.94 12.11
C ARG A 122 11.12 8.49 12.98
N THR A 123 12.03 7.64 13.44
CA THR A 123 13.25 8.08 14.10
C THR A 123 14.21 8.64 13.07
N VAL A 124 14.64 9.88 13.27
CA VAL A 124 15.66 10.57 12.48
C VAL A 124 16.91 10.72 13.34
N LEU A 125 17.99 10.08 12.91
CA LEU A 125 19.27 10.16 13.60
C LEU A 125 20.01 11.41 13.14
N MET A 126 20.45 12.22 14.10
CA MET A 126 21.17 13.47 13.86
C MET A 126 22.65 13.29 14.21
N THR A 127 23.54 13.87 13.40
CA THR A 127 24.98 13.93 13.65
C THR A 127 25.34 15.15 14.48
#